data_a9e87f883dac613b0dc44eddef18ef63
#
_entry.id   a9e87f883dac613b0dc44eddef18ef63
#
_cell.length_a   1.000
_cell.length_b   1.000
_cell.length_c   1.000
_cell.angle_alpha   90.00
_cell.angle_beta   90.00
_cell.angle_gamma   90.00
#
_symmetry.space_group_name_H-M   'P 1'
#
loop_
_entity.id
_entity.type
_entity.pdbx_description
1 polymer ?
#
loop_
_entity_poly.entity_id
_entity_poly.type
_entity_poly.pdbx_seq_one_letter_code
_entity_poly.pdbx_strand_id
1 'polypeptide(L)'
;MIGYTNYKMGAKWYNYGNNAEKPKLLDCSGFVVWCYKMAGFNVPDGTYHQWQNSMEIPQNQLKIGDIGIKEFNGIGMYNHIGIYAGNGLWIHCNFSRNGVTLEKTSVFKYYRRFTDIVFEDDRPAYKPRIGDDEMIEKGKFIVDGKPTEMDRIMKDNFQFIKLQDLVKAGLIKAEWDNKSKLTKIVK
;
A
#
# COMPACT_ATOMS: atom_id res chain seq x y z
N MET A 1 14.45 -9.60 -5.41
CA MET A 1 15.35 -8.46 -5.69
C MET A 1 16.73 -8.66 -5.05
N ILE A 2 16.82 -9.21 -3.85
CA ILE A 2 18.10 -9.58 -3.20
C ILE A 2 18.83 -10.59 -4.08
N GLY A 3 20.12 -10.37 -4.35
CA GLY A 3 20.95 -11.20 -5.22
C GLY A 3 20.64 -11.10 -6.72
N TYR A 4 19.71 -10.23 -7.11
CA TYR A 4 19.32 -10.05 -8.51
C TYR A 4 19.53 -8.61 -9.01
N THR A 5 19.10 -7.63 -8.22
CA THR A 5 19.21 -6.21 -8.59
C THR A 5 20.53 -5.66 -8.12
N ASN A 6 21.29 -5.08 -9.04
CA ASN A 6 22.53 -4.38 -8.76
C ASN A 6 22.30 -2.88 -8.57
N TYR A 7 23.18 -2.25 -7.83
CA TYR A 7 23.15 -0.81 -7.65
C TYR A 7 23.71 -0.07 -8.87
N LYS A 8 22.98 0.93 -9.32
CA LYS A 8 23.46 1.91 -10.29
C LYS A 8 22.85 3.27 -10.00
N MET A 9 23.69 4.29 -9.77
CA MET A 9 23.23 5.65 -9.54
C MET A 9 22.35 6.13 -10.69
N GLY A 10 21.21 6.74 -10.36
CA GLY A 10 20.21 7.23 -11.32
C GLY A 10 19.35 6.14 -11.99
N ALA A 11 19.57 4.87 -11.64
CA ALA A 11 18.76 3.80 -12.22
C ALA A 11 17.39 3.70 -11.56
N LYS A 12 16.37 3.59 -12.42
CA LYS A 12 14.96 3.48 -12.07
C LYS A 12 14.36 2.28 -12.80
N TRP A 13 13.21 1.84 -12.37
CA TRP A 13 12.51 0.70 -12.99
C TRP A 13 12.20 0.89 -14.49
N TYR A 14 12.16 2.12 -14.97
CA TYR A 14 11.80 2.50 -16.35
C TYR A 14 12.97 2.91 -17.24
N ASN A 15 14.20 2.90 -16.73
CA ASN A 15 15.39 3.28 -17.52
C ASN A 15 16.45 2.18 -17.55
N TYR A 16 17.56 2.42 -18.25
CA TYR A 16 18.68 1.48 -18.41
C TYR A 16 18.28 0.08 -18.93
N GLY A 17 17.18 -0.02 -19.71
CA GLY A 17 16.71 -1.28 -20.24
C GLY A 17 16.14 -2.23 -19.18
N ASN A 18 15.73 -1.70 -18.04
CA ASN A 18 15.12 -2.49 -16.99
C ASN A 18 13.78 -3.10 -17.43
N ASN A 19 13.52 -4.31 -16.95
CA ASN A 19 12.17 -4.84 -16.90
C ASN A 19 11.42 -4.21 -15.71
N ALA A 20 10.25 -3.62 -15.96
CA ALA A 20 9.49 -2.92 -14.96
C ALA A 20 9.04 -3.79 -13.77
N GLU A 21 8.76 -5.06 -14.02
CA GLU A 21 8.35 -6.00 -12.98
C GLU A 21 9.54 -6.53 -12.16
N LYS A 22 10.72 -6.61 -12.79
CA LYS A 22 11.94 -7.14 -12.16
C LYS A 22 13.18 -6.38 -12.65
N PRO A 23 13.40 -5.14 -12.20
CA PRO A 23 14.54 -4.35 -12.67
C PRO A 23 15.88 -4.93 -12.20
N LYS A 24 16.85 -4.98 -13.13
CA LYS A 24 18.22 -5.42 -12.86
C LYS A 24 19.08 -4.36 -12.20
N LEU A 25 18.76 -3.09 -12.42
CA LEU A 25 19.55 -1.95 -11.96
C LEU A 25 18.62 -0.96 -11.25
N LEU A 26 18.94 -0.58 -10.02
CA LEU A 26 18.26 0.47 -9.28
C LEU A 26 19.26 1.26 -8.44
N ASP A 27 18.96 2.52 -8.15
CA ASP A 27 19.57 3.24 -7.04
C ASP A 27 18.69 3.13 -5.78
N CYS A 28 19.10 3.74 -4.68
CA CYS A 28 18.39 3.63 -3.41
C CYS A 28 16.96 4.20 -3.48
N SER A 29 16.77 5.39 -4.04
CA SER A 29 15.45 6.02 -4.17
C SER A 29 14.59 5.33 -5.23
N GLY A 30 15.20 4.88 -6.32
CA GLY A 30 14.52 4.10 -7.35
C GLY A 30 14.00 2.75 -6.86
N PHE A 31 14.73 2.12 -5.93
CA PHE A 31 14.26 0.92 -5.26
C PHE A 31 13.01 1.19 -4.41
N VAL A 32 13.01 2.29 -3.64
CA VAL A 32 11.83 2.71 -2.87
C VAL A 32 10.63 2.95 -3.79
N VAL A 33 10.79 3.74 -4.85
CA VAL A 33 9.71 3.99 -5.82
C VAL A 33 9.18 2.69 -6.41
N TRP A 34 10.07 1.77 -6.78
CA TRP A 34 9.67 0.49 -7.34
C TRP A 34 8.88 -0.36 -6.33
N CYS A 35 9.32 -0.45 -5.09
CA CYS A 35 8.62 -1.22 -4.05
C CYS A 35 7.21 -0.69 -3.83
N TYR A 36 7.06 0.63 -3.68
CA TYR A 36 5.76 1.24 -3.48
C TYR A 36 4.84 1.08 -4.71
N LYS A 37 5.40 1.23 -5.91
CA LYS A 37 4.67 0.97 -7.15
C LYS A 37 4.15 -0.48 -7.23
N MET A 38 4.95 -1.46 -6.83
CA MET A 38 4.51 -2.87 -6.80
C MET A 38 3.42 -3.11 -5.75
N ALA A 39 3.37 -2.30 -4.70
CA ALA A 39 2.31 -2.30 -3.70
C ALA A 39 1.08 -1.46 -4.11
N GLY A 40 1.07 -0.86 -5.31
CA GLY A 40 -0.05 -0.07 -5.82
C GLY A 40 -0.04 1.41 -5.41
N PHE A 41 1.07 1.90 -4.85
CA PHE A 41 1.22 3.29 -4.44
C PHE A 41 2.16 4.07 -5.36
N ASN A 42 1.94 5.36 -5.47
CA ASN A 42 2.85 6.28 -6.16
C ASN A 42 3.56 7.15 -5.12
N VAL A 43 4.88 7.11 -5.13
CA VAL A 43 5.71 7.98 -4.31
C VAL A 43 6.69 8.75 -5.20
N PRO A 44 7.13 9.95 -4.81
CA PRO A 44 8.03 10.75 -5.62
C PRO A 44 9.40 10.07 -5.76
N ASP A 45 10.08 10.35 -6.86
CA ASP A 45 11.44 9.89 -7.09
C ASP A 45 12.47 10.86 -6.49
N GLY A 46 13.60 10.30 -6.09
CA GLY A 46 14.70 11.03 -5.48
C GLY A 46 14.52 11.24 -3.97
N THR A 47 15.59 11.00 -3.23
CA THR A 47 15.58 11.04 -1.75
C THR A 47 15.10 12.38 -1.20
N TYR A 48 15.44 13.49 -1.87
CA TYR A 48 14.99 14.82 -1.48
C TYR A 48 13.46 14.96 -1.54
N HIS A 49 12.84 14.56 -2.66
CA HIS A 49 11.39 14.61 -2.80
C HIS A 49 10.68 13.61 -1.89
N GLN A 50 11.28 12.45 -1.66
CA GLN A 50 10.79 11.48 -0.70
C GLN A 50 10.81 12.02 0.73
N TRP A 51 11.85 12.80 1.08
CA TRP A 51 11.87 13.54 2.34
C TRP A 51 10.72 14.55 2.42
N GLN A 52 10.55 15.41 1.41
CA GLN A 52 9.53 16.46 1.42
C GLN A 52 8.09 15.93 1.48
N ASN A 53 7.85 14.74 0.93
CA ASN A 53 6.52 14.11 0.89
C ASN A 53 6.32 13.07 2.00
N SER A 54 7.08 13.18 3.06
CA SER A 54 6.99 12.29 4.22
C SER A 54 7.08 13.10 5.52
N MET A 55 6.50 12.56 6.58
CA MET A 55 6.55 13.12 7.92
C MET A 55 7.51 12.33 8.80
N GLU A 56 8.12 12.98 9.76
CA GLU A 56 8.96 12.31 10.75
C GLU A 56 8.09 11.49 11.72
N ILE A 57 8.59 10.31 12.06
CA ILE A 57 7.96 9.43 13.04
C ILE A 57 8.99 8.97 14.07
N PRO A 58 8.58 8.80 15.33
CA PRO A 58 9.43 8.23 16.36
C PRO A 58 9.80 6.77 16.03
N GLN A 59 11.00 6.34 16.42
CA GLN A 59 11.48 4.98 16.17
C GLN A 59 10.55 3.89 16.70
N ASN A 60 9.91 4.12 17.84
CA ASN A 60 8.97 3.18 18.47
C ASN A 60 7.61 3.11 17.74
N GLN A 61 7.37 3.97 16.74
CA GLN A 61 6.17 3.96 15.89
C GLN A 61 6.43 3.44 14.48
N LEU A 62 7.64 2.89 14.23
CA LEU A 62 7.99 2.31 12.94
C LEU A 62 7.04 1.15 12.59
N LYS A 63 6.50 1.20 11.38
CA LYS A 63 5.72 0.14 10.75
C LYS A 63 6.42 -0.38 9.49
N ILE A 64 6.17 -1.64 9.15
CA ILE A 64 6.67 -2.21 7.89
C ILE A 64 6.20 -1.35 6.74
N GLY A 65 7.15 -0.91 5.90
CA GLY A 65 6.89 0.02 4.81
C GLY A 65 7.36 1.45 5.09
N ASP A 66 7.58 1.86 6.33
CA ASP A 66 8.17 3.17 6.61
C ASP A 66 9.57 3.30 6.01
N ILE A 67 9.99 4.52 5.75
CA ILE A 67 11.28 4.80 5.16
C ILE A 67 12.29 5.31 6.20
N GLY A 68 13.53 4.89 6.02
CA GLY A 68 14.67 5.41 6.78
C GLY A 68 15.59 6.20 5.87
N ILE A 69 16.03 7.38 6.32
CA ILE A 69 16.98 8.23 5.60
C ILE A 69 18.24 8.38 6.43
N LYS A 70 19.39 8.20 5.76
CA LYS A 70 20.70 8.22 6.42
C LYS A 70 21.08 9.63 6.86
N GLU A 71 21.02 10.56 5.94
CA GLU A 71 21.38 11.96 6.15
C GLU A 71 20.49 12.86 5.31
N PHE A 72 20.20 14.04 5.82
CA PHE A 72 19.50 15.08 5.10
C PHE A 72 20.26 16.40 5.26
N ASN A 73 20.87 16.86 4.18
CA ASN A 73 21.65 18.10 4.13
C ASN A 73 21.09 19.10 3.08
N GLY A 74 19.77 19.08 2.89
CA GLY A 74 18.98 20.08 2.17
C GLY A 74 18.89 19.88 0.65
N ILE A 75 19.95 19.49 -0.03
CA ILE A 75 19.94 19.32 -1.48
C ILE A 75 20.57 17.98 -1.84
N GLY A 76 19.78 16.93 -1.75
CA GLY A 76 19.92 15.68 -2.50
C GLY A 76 21.26 14.94 -2.56
N MET A 77 22.33 15.50 -2.08
CA MET A 77 23.62 14.85 -2.14
C MET A 77 23.88 14.03 -0.88
N TYR A 78 24.21 12.76 -1.08
CA TYR A 78 24.61 11.78 -0.05
C TYR A 78 23.51 11.18 0.81
N ASN A 79 22.26 11.38 0.45
CA ASN A 79 21.16 10.72 1.14
C ASN A 79 21.04 9.29 0.66
N HIS A 80 20.99 8.40 1.61
CA HIS A 80 20.65 7.02 1.39
C HIS A 80 19.30 6.73 2.03
N ILE A 81 18.51 5.92 1.38
CA ILE A 81 17.16 5.58 1.81
C ILE A 81 16.94 4.08 1.77
N GLY A 82 16.12 3.59 2.68
CA GLY A 82 15.65 2.21 2.73
C GLY A 82 14.24 2.13 3.26
N ILE A 83 13.68 0.94 3.22
CA ILE A 83 12.33 0.62 3.72
C ILE A 83 12.47 -0.26 4.94
N TYR A 84 11.72 0.03 5.99
CA TYR A 84 11.65 -0.78 7.19
C TYR A 84 10.88 -2.08 6.92
N ALA A 85 11.51 -3.20 7.20
CA ALA A 85 10.97 -4.54 6.98
C ALA A 85 10.49 -5.22 8.28
N GLY A 86 10.46 -4.49 9.40
CA GLY A 86 10.11 -5.04 10.71
C GLY A 86 11.32 -5.63 11.47
N ASN A 87 11.16 -5.80 12.78
CA ASN A 87 12.16 -6.43 13.65
C ASN A 87 13.57 -5.81 13.60
N GLY A 88 13.65 -4.50 13.32
CA GLY A 88 14.92 -3.79 13.15
C GLY A 88 15.63 -4.07 11.82
N LEU A 89 14.97 -4.75 10.89
CA LEU A 89 15.50 -5.02 9.55
C LEU A 89 15.11 -3.91 8.58
N TRP A 90 16.03 -3.62 7.68
CA TRP A 90 15.87 -2.65 6.59
C TRP A 90 16.20 -3.30 5.26
N ILE A 91 15.36 -3.05 4.26
CA ILE A 91 15.63 -3.44 2.88
C ILE A 91 15.98 -2.20 2.07
N HIS A 92 17.11 -2.23 1.39
CA HIS A 92 17.59 -1.09 0.62
C HIS A 92 18.50 -1.52 -0.52
N CYS A 93 18.56 -0.72 -1.58
CA CYS A 93 19.50 -0.90 -2.66
C CYS A 93 20.70 0.02 -2.40
N ASN A 94 21.89 -0.54 -2.14
CA ASN A 94 23.05 0.23 -1.72
C ASN A 94 24.30 0.00 -2.59
N PHE A 95 25.11 1.03 -2.67
CA PHE A 95 26.35 1.01 -3.45
C PHE A 95 27.38 0.05 -2.87
N SER A 96 27.55 0.02 -1.55
CA SER A 96 28.61 -0.75 -0.89
C SER A 96 28.44 -2.27 -1.03
N ARG A 97 27.22 -2.74 -1.20
CA ARG A 97 26.87 -4.15 -1.45
C ARG A 97 26.52 -4.43 -2.90
N ASN A 98 26.60 -3.41 -3.75
CA ASN A 98 26.24 -3.45 -5.14
C ASN A 98 24.84 -4.06 -5.38
N GLY A 99 23.84 -3.66 -4.60
CA GLY A 99 22.49 -4.15 -4.83
C GLY A 99 21.56 -4.08 -3.63
N VAL A 100 20.50 -4.87 -3.71
CA VAL A 100 19.47 -4.95 -2.68
C VAL A 100 19.89 -5.89 -1.57
N THR A 101 19.87 -5.37 -0.34
CA THR A 101 20.15 -6.13 0.89
C THR A 101 19.00 -5.98 1.89
N LEU A 102 18.83 -7.01 2.72
CA LEU A 102 18.00 -6.99 3.92
C LEU A 102 18.90 -7.22 5.11
N GLU A 103 19.04 -6.23 5.96
CA GLU A 103 19.98 -6.29 7.07
C GLU A 103 19.55 -5.46 8.28
N LYS A 104 20.00 -5.84 9.46
CA LYS A 104 19.96 -4.95 10.63
C LYS A 104 21.05 -3.89 10.44
N THR A 105 20.64 -2.63 10.49
CA THR A 105 21.57 -1.53 10.33
C THR A 105 21.12 -0.31 11.14
N SER A 106 22.05 0.45 11.66
CA SER A 106 21.85 1.75 12.31
C SER A 106 22.20 2.92 11.37
N VAL A 107 22.30 2.65 10.06
CA VAL A 107 22.68 3.68 9.08
C VAL A 107 21.62 4.76 8.93
N PHE A 108 20.35 4.41 9.14
CA PHE A 108 19.23 5.35 9.03
C PHE A 108 19.03 6.11 10.33
N LYS A 109 19.09 7.44 10.25
CA LYS A 109 18.99 8.35 11.40
C LYS A 109 17.61 9.01 11.49
N TYR A 110 16.92 9.13 10.35
CA TYR A 110 15.61 9.76 10.24
C TYR A 110 14.60 8.72 9.81
N TYR A 111 13.58 8.51 10.60
CA TYR A 111 12.48 7.59 10.31
C TYR A 111 11.30 8.40 9.84
N ARG A 112 10.72 8.03 8.70
CA ARG A 112 9.70 8.83 8.07
C ARG A 112 8.62 7.96 7.44
N ARG A 113 7.43 8.51 7.30
CA ARG A 113 6.26 7.90 6.66
C ARG A 113 5.73 8.82 5.57
N PHE A 114 5.44 8.29 4.40
CA PHE A 114 4.81 9.08 3.35
C PHE A 114 3.43 9.56 3.80
N THR A 115 3.15 10.86 3.58
CA THR A 115 1.92 11.51 4.07
C THR A 115 0.65 11.00 3.40
N ASP A 116 0.76 10.58 2.15
CA ASP A 116 -0.38 10.11 1.35
C ASP A 116 -0.65 8.60 1.47
N ILE A 117 0.12 7.91 2.34
CA ILE A 117 -0.03 6.48 2.56
C ILE A 117 -0.55 6.23 3.98
N VAL A 118 -1.76 5.68 4.04
CA VAL A 118 -2.41 5.30 5.29
C VAL A 118 -2.18 3.82 5.53
N PHE A 119 -1.57 3.48 6.65
CA PHE A 119 -1.43 2.11 7.10
C PHE A 119 -2.78 1.57 7.57
N GLU A 120 -3.01 0.29 7.36
CA GLU A 120 -4.29 -0.34 7.71
C GLU A 120 -4.65 -0.15 9.19
N ASP A 121 -3.65 -0.26 10.08
CA ASP A 121 -3.79 -0.05 11.51
C ASP A 121 -4.08 1.42 11.91
N ASP A 122 -3.72 2.38 11.04
CA ASP A 122 -3.96 3.81 11.26
C ASP A 122 -5.32 4.24 10.70
N ARG A 123 -5.95 3.40 9.90
CA ARG A 123 -7.35 3.62 9.58
C ARG A 123 -8.12 3.54 10.89
N PRO A 124 -8.86 4.60 11.26
CA PRO A 124 -9.80 4.47 12.35
C PRO A 124 -10.56 3.17 12.05
N ALA A 125 -10.59 2.26 13.04
CA ALA A 125 -11.37 1.03 12.91
C ALA A 125 -12.66 1.47 12.21
N TYR A 126 -12.93 0.90 11.05
CA TYR A 126 -14.15 1.22 10.30
C TYR A 126 -15.30 0.96 11.27
N LYS A 127 -15.60 1.96 12.08
CA LYS A 127 -16.92 2.13 12.63
C LYS A 127 -17.69 2.55 11.39
N PRO A 128 -18.61 1.72 10.87
CA PRO A 128 -19.55 2.25 9.92
C PRO A 128 -20.02 3.55 10.55
N ARG A 129 -19.70 4.69 9.96
CA ARG A 129 -20.41 5.91 10.26
C ARG A 129 -21.80 5.62 9.74
N ILE A 130 -22.55 4.97 10.59
CA ILE A 130 -23.99 5.10 10.56
C ILE A 130 -24.12 6.58 10.87
N GLY A 131 -24.21 7.40 9.83
CA GLY A 131 -24.73 8.75 9.99
C GLY A 131 -26.03 8.60 10.76
N ASP A 132 -26.40 9.56 11.55
CA ASP A 132 -27.65 9.51 12.32
C ASP A 132 -28.88 9.16 11.45
N ASP A 133 -28.72 9.16 10.12
CA ASP A 133 -29.72 8.86 9.10
C ASP A 133 -29.54 7.51 8.38
N GLU A 134 -28.48 6.73 8.66
CA GLU A 134 -28.23 5.43 8.03
C GLU A 134 -28.51 4.29 9.02
N MET A 135 -29.76 3.87 9.11
CA MET A 135 -30.13 2.68 9.88
C MET A 135 -30.00 1.43 9.03
N ILE A 136 -29.29 0.42 9.55
CA ILE A 136 -29.37 -0.93 9.00
C ILE A 136 -30.71 -1.50 9.49
N GLU A 137 -31.60 -1.77 8.57
CA GLU A 137 -32.91 -2.35 8.87
C GLU A 137 -33.12 -3.65 8.09
N LYS A 138 -34.01 -4.48 8.55
CA LYS A 138 -34.47 -5.66 7.82
C LYS A 138 -35.45 -5.23 6.73
N GLY A 139 -35.05 -5.41 5.49
CA GLY A 139 -35.93 -5.23 4.33
C GLY A 139 -36.53 -6.55 3.87
N LYS A 140 -37.82 -6.55 3.51
CA LYS A 140 -38.44 -7.71 2.87
C LYS A 140 -38.37 -7.58 1.36
N PHE A 141 -37.82 -8.61 0.74
CA PHE A 141 -37.63 -8.71 -0.71
C PHE A 141 -38.35 -9.94 -1.24
N ILE A 142 -38.76 -9.92 -2.49
CA ILE A 142 -39.30 -11.11 -3.17
C ILE A 142 -38.18 -11.69 -4.04
N VAL A 143 -37.69 -12.88 -3.72
CA VAL A 143 -36.67 -13.61 -4.46
C VAL A 143 -37.30 -14.88 -4.97
N ASP A 144 -37.36 -15.04 -6.28
CA ASP A 144 -38.02 -16.19 -6.95
C ASP A 144 -39.45 -16.46 -6.41
N GLY A 145 -40.18 -15.37 -6.19
CA GLY A 145 -41.56 -15.45 -5.68
C GLY A 145 -41.69 -15.71 -4.17
N LYS A 146 -40.57 -15.79 -3.44
CA LYS A 146 -40.55 -16.05 -1.99
C LYS A 146 -40.13 -14.81 -1.21
N PRO A 147 -40.81 -14.47 -0.11
CA PRO A 147 -40.38 -13.41 0.79
C PRO A 147 -39.01 -13.77 1.42
N THR A 148 -38.06 -12.90 1.28
CA THR A 148 -36.69 -13.06 1.82
C THR A 148 -36.32 -11.81 2.58
N GLU A 149 -35.79 -11.95 3.80
CA GLU A 149 -35.28 -10.82 4.58
C GLU A 149 -33.77 -10.65 4.34
N MET A 150 -33.37 -9.41 4.06
CA MET A 150 -31.98 -9.04 3.88
C MET A 150 -31.70 -7.73 4.61
N ASP A 151 -30.46 -7.54 5.06
CA ASP A 151 -30.02 -6.28 5.62
C ASP A 151 -29.93 -5.22 4.53
N ARG A 152 -30.52 -4.05 4.79
CA ARG A 152 -30.46 -2.91 3.88
C ARG A 152 -30.11 -1.63 4.62
N ILE A 153 -29.50 -0.71 3.91
CA ILE A 153 -29.29 0.67 4.31
C ILE A 153 -30.07 1.55 3.36
N MET A 154 -30.87 2.45 3.91
CA MET A 154 -31.56 3.49 3.14
C MET A 154 -30.76 4.77 3.19
N LYS A 155 -30.36 5.31 2.04
CA LYS A 155 -29.65 6.58 1.92
C LYS A 155 -30.08 7.30 0.65
N ASP A 156 -30.42 8.58 0.77
CA ASP A 156 -30.79 9.44 -0.36
C ASP A 156 -31.82 8.81 -1.28
N ASN A 157 -32.84 8.12 -0.72
CA ASN A 157 -33.85 7.33 -1.40
C ASN A 157 -33.33 6.09 -2.16
N PHE A 158 -32.09 5.70 -1.96
CA PHE A 158 -31.54 4.45 -2.50
C PHE A 158 -31.48 3.37 -1.43
N GLN A 159 -31.68 2.13 -1.85
CA GLN A 159 -31.46 0.95 -1.02
C GLN A 159 -30.12 0.32 -1.35
N PHE A 160 -29.30 0.10 -0.33
CA PHE A 160 -28.06 -0.65 -0.44
C PHE A 160 -28.22 -1.99 0.26
N ILE A 161 -28.00 -3.08 -0.46
CA ILE A 161 -28.10 -4.45 0.06
C ILE A 161 -26.71 -5.05 0.11
N LYS A 162 -26.42 -5.78 1.18
CA LYS A 162 -25.14 -6.43 1.34
C LYS A 162 -24.92 -7.49 0.25
N LEU A 163 -23.80 -7.41 -0.48
CA LEU A 163 -23.47 -8.34 -1.56
C LEU A 163 -23.57 -9.81 -1.14
N GLN A 164 -23.13 -10.13 0.08
CA GLN A 164 -23.21 -11.50 0.61
C GLN A 164 -24.64 -12.00 0.78
N ASP A 165 -25.58 -11.14 1.07
CA ASP A 165 -26.98 -11.53 1.23
C ASP A 165 -27.64 -11.79 -0.15
N LEU A 166 -27.22 -11.03 -1.18
CA LEU A 166 -27.62 -11.31 -2.56
C LEU A 166 -27.06 -12.66 -3.07
N VAL A 167 -25.82 -12.99 -2.72
CA VAL A 167 -25.23 -14.30 -3.04
C VAL A 167 -25.95 -15.42 -2.31
N LYS A 168 -26.23 -15.28 -1.02
CA LYS A 168 -26.97 -16.27 -0.21
C LYS A 168 -28.39 -16.48 -0.72
N ALA A 169 -29.02 -15.41 -1.20
CA ALA A 169 -30.35 -15.47 -1.81
C ALA A 169 -30.35 -16.06 -3.24
N GLY A 170 -29.18 -16.40 -3.77
CA GLY A 170 -29.03 -16.97 -5.13
C GLY A 170 -29.28 -15.98 -6.28
N LEU A 171 -29.37 -14.68 -5.98
CA LEU A 171 -29.65 -13.64 -6.98
C LEU A 171 -28.45 -13.32 -7.87
N ILE A 172 -27.26 -13.50 -7.32
CA ILE A 172 -26.00 -13.27 -8.02
C ILE A 172 -24.98 -14.32 -7.58
N LYS A 173 -23.97 -14.54 -8.40
CA LYS A 173 -22.75 -15.25 -8.02
C LYS A 173 -21.64 -14.24 -7.90
N ALA A 174 -20.84 -14.35 -6.86
CA ALA A 174 -19.67 -13.50 -6.66
C ALA A 174 -18.42 -14.39 -6.54
N GLU A 175 -17.45 -14.16 -7.42
CA GLU A 175 -16.19 -14.85 -7.44
C GLU A 175 -15.06 -13.87 -7.18
N TRP A 176 -14.16 -14.21 -6.27
CA TRP A 176 -12.97 -13.41 -6.02
C TRP A 176 -11.87 -13.76 -7.00
N ASP A 177 -11.44 -12.79 -7.79
CA ASP A 177 -10.29 -12.94 -8.67
C ASP A 177 -9.00 -12.57 -7.93
N ASN A 178 -8.22 -13.57 -7.58
CA ASN A 178 -6.95 -13.37 -6.87
C ASN A 178 -5.90 -12.59 -7.68
N LYS A 179 -5.99 -12.58 -9.00
CA LYS A 179 -5.05 -11.89 -9.88
C LYS A 179 -5.34 -10.40 -9.97
N SER A 180 -6.59 -10.04 -10.22
CA SER A 180 -7.02 -8.64 -10.33
C SER A 180 -7.38 -8.00 -9.00
N LYS A 181 -7.54 -8.81 -7.93
CA LYS A 181 -8.05 -8.37 -6.61
C LYS A 181 -9.44 -7.73 -6.69
N LEU A 182 -10.24 -8.16 -7.62
CA LEU A 182 -11.59 -7.68 -7.85
C LEU A 182 -12.61 -8.79 -7.62
N THR A 183 -13.81 -8.40 -7.17
CA THR A 183 -14.95 -9.30 -7.12
C THR A 183 -15.64 -9.27 -8.47
N LYS A 184 -15.74 -10.41 -9.13
CA LYS A 184 -16.56 -10.59 -10.33
C LYS A 184 -17.98 -10.95 -9.90
N ILE A 185 -18.94 -10.18 -10.39
CA ILE A 185 -20.36 -10.48 -10.21
C ILE A 185 -20.84 -11.10 -11.51
N VAL A 186 -21.38 -12.32 -11.43
CA VAL A 186 -22.00 -13.02 -12.56
C VAL A 186 -23.48 -13.27 -12.25
N LYS A 187 -24.29 -13.26 -13.29
CA LYS A 187 -25.71 -13.59 -13.18
C LYS A 187 -25.94 -15.09 -13.12
#